data_e8817dd2f8832ac9efff5c1dbf21a5bf
#
_entry.id   e8817dd2f8832ac9efff5c1dbf21a5bf
#
_cell.length_a   1.000
_cell.length_b   1.000
_cell.length_c   1.000
_cell.angle_alpha   90.00
_cell.angle_beta   90.00
_cell.angle_gamma   90.00
#
_symmetry.space_group_name_H-M   'P 1'
#
loop_
_entity.id
_entity.type
_entity.pdbx_description
1 polymer ?
#
loop_
_entity_poly.entity_id
_entity_poly.type
_entity_poly.pdbx_seq_one_letter_code
_entity_poly.pdbx_strand_id
1 'polypeptide(L)'
;MFKKILIANRGEIACRIIRACREMQIAAVAVYSDADKDALHVRMADEAYHIGPAPSPESYLRGDKIIEAAKRSGSEAIHPGYGFLSENAAFVREVNASGLTVIGPPPEAMEAMGGKMSARKIATAAGVPVVPGTTEPLRSFDEAKETAAEVGYPVMLKASAGGGGKGMRLVASGAELASALEAAQSEARSSFGDDAVYIEKAIVRPRHIEIQVFSDTHGNHVHLGERECSIQRRHQKVIEECPSPINSAELREAMGACAVMVARAVNYVGAGTVEFLVSDLDRSFYFLEMNTRLQVEHPVTELVTGIDLVREQINVAAGEPLSFAQADVRMNGHAIECRVYAEDPENNFLPSPGRITRLRVPQGPGVRDDGGVYEGSEVSIFYDPMISKFAAYGKDRDEAIGRMLRALAEYEIGGIKTTLPFFREVIRDEDFIAGRIDTGFIPRWQGRRVRTEGEPEFRDLAVIAAALAASARRERDASPVRSPEPSRWAAAGRLARLGR
;
A
#
# COMPACT_ATOMS: atom_id res chain seq x y z
N MET A 1 5.95 -27.10 6.11
CA MET A 1 6.59 -25.84 5.61
C MET A 1 6.97 -26.04 4.16
N PHE A 2 6.75 -25.05 3.28
CA PHE A 2 7.08 -25.10 1.85
C PHE A 2 8.60 -25.06 1.61
N LYS A 3 9.04 -25.70 0.55
CA LYS A 3 10.44 -25.65 0.09
C LYS A 3 10.66 -24.59 -1.00
N LYS A 4 9.61 -24.30 -1.78
CA LYS A 4 9.69 -23.36 -2.90
C LYS A 4 8.36 -22.64 -3.11
N ILE A 5 8.40 -21.30 -3.20
CA ILE A 5 7.25 -20.43 -3.39
C ILE A 5 7.44 -19.59 -4.66
N LEU A 6 6.42 -19.55 -5.52
CA LEU A 6 6.35 -18.60 -6.62
C LEU A 6 5.68 -17.31 -6.14
N ILE A 7 6.27 -16.17 -6.47
CA ILE A 7 5.78 -14.84 -6.14
C ILE A 7 5.08 -14.26 -7.37
N ALA A 8 3.74 -14.25 -7.35
CA ALA A 8 2.89 -13.78 -8.46
C ALA A 8 2.72 -12.25 -8.41
N ASN A 9 3.82 -11.54 -8.29
CA ASN A 9 3.85 -10.08 -8.18
C ASN A 9 5.20 -9.52 -8.63
N ARG A 10 5.36 -8.19 -8.56
CA ARG A 10 6.54 -7.45 -8.99
C ARG A 10 6.92 -6.34 -7.99
N GLY A 11 8.01 -5.64 -8.30
CA GLY A 11 8.40 -4.44 -7.57
C GLY A 11 8.77 -4.69 -6.11
N GLU A 12 8.45 -3.74 -5.25
CA GLU A 12 8.89 -3.76 -3.86
C GLU A 12 8.26 -4.91 -3.05
N ILE A 13 6.98 -5.26 -3.31
CA ILE A 13 6.32 -6.36 -2.60
C ILE A 13 6.94 -7.72 -2.97
N ALA A 14 7.31 -7.93 -4.21
CA ALA A 14 8.03 -9.14 -4.59
C ALA A 14 9.40 -9.21 -3.88
N CYS A 15 10.13 -8.10 -3.79
CA CYS A 15 11.38 -8.02 -3.03
C CYS A 15 11.15 -8.32 -1.53
N ARG A 16 10.07 -7.80 -0.94
CA ARG A 16 9.70 -8.05 0.47
C ARG A 16 9.44 -9.54 0.72
N ILE A 17 8.68 -10.19 -0.16
CA ILE A 17 8.35 -11.61 -0.04
C ILE A 17 9.62 -12.48 -0.25
N ILE A 18 10.47 -12.14 -1.23
CA ILE A 18 11.74 -12.84 -1.46
C ILE A 18 12.63 -12.80 -0.20
N ARG A 19 12.70 -11.63 0.50
CA ARG A 19 13.46 -11.52 1.75
C ARG A 19 12.91 -12.47 2.82
N ALA A 20 11.59 -12.50 3.01
CA ALA A 20 10.97 -13.44 3.97
C ALA A 20 11.24 -14.91 3.60
N CYS A 21 11.11 -15.29 2.33
CA CYS A 21 11.43 -16.64 1.86
C CYS A 21 12.88 -17.02 2.18
N ARG A 22 13.84 -16.11 1.91
CA ARG A 22 15.27 -16.35 2.21
C ARG A 22 15.54 -16.55 3.69
N GLU A 23 14.97 -15.72 4.55
CA GLU A 23 15.11 -15.84 6.00
C GLU A 23 14.49 -17.15 6.54
N MET A 24 13.43 -17.65 5.86
CA MET A 24 12.81 -18.94 6.15
C MET A 24 13.48 -20.12 5.44
N GLN A 25 14.57 -19.91 4.68
CA GLN A 25 15.25 -20.92 3.88
C GLN A 25 14.35 -21.59 2.82
N ILE A 26 13.44 -20.81 2.25
CA ILE A 26 12.51 -21.20 1.19
C ILE A 26 13.03 -20.63 -0.14
N ALA A 27 13.12 -21.45 -1.18
CA ALA A 27 13.51 -21.00 -2.50
C ALA A 27 12.41 -20.08 -3.10
N ALA A 28 12.81 -18.90 -3.58
CA ALA A 28 11.89 -17.89 -4.14
C ALA A 28 11.93 -17.91 -5.67
N VAL A 29 10.78 -18.05 -6.30
CA VAL A 29 10.62 -18.00 -7.77
C VAL A 29 9.90 -16.72 -8.14
N ALA A 30 10.52 -15.86 -8.95
CA ALA A 30 9.90 -14.66 -9.49
C ALA A 30 9.24 -14.93 -10.85
N VAL A 31 8.21 -14.14 -11.17
CA VAL A 31 7.71 -13.99 -12.54
C VAL A 31 7.99 -12.59 -13.04
N TYR A 32 8.16 -12.42 -14.36
CA TYR A 32 8.43 -11.11 -14.94
C TYR A 32 7.87 -10.95 -16.35
N SER A 33 7.45 -9.73 -16.68
CA SER A 33 7.10 -9.30 -18.04
C SER A 33 8.32 -8.76 -18.76
N ASP A 34 8.18 -8.46 -20.06
CA ASP A 34 9.26 -7.83 -20.85
C ASP A 34 9.80 -6.55 -20.19
N ALA A 35 8.94 -5.73 -19.57
CA ALA A 35 9.34 -4.49 -18.92
C ALA A 35 10.13 -4.71 -17.60
N ASP A 36 9.98 -5.84 -16.97
CA ASP A 36 10.62 -6.17 -15.68
C ASP A 36 11.82 -7.12 -15.79
N LYS A 37 12.29 -7.41 -16.99
CA LYS A 37 13.40 -8.36 -17.22
C LYS A 37 14.60 -8.11 -16.32
N ASP A 38 14.94 -6.85 -16.11
CA ASP A 38 16.08 -6.42 -15.29
C ASP A 38 15.68 -5.88 -13.91
N ALA A 39 14.41 -6.05 -13.50
CA ALA A 39 13.90 -5.54 -12.23
C ALA A 39 14.58 -6.19 -11.02
N LEU A 40 14.60 -5.46 -9.88
CA LEU A 40 15.30 -5.90 -8.67
C LEU A 40 14.80 -7.26 -8.17
N HIS A 41 13.48 -7.50 -8.15
CA HIS A 41 12.92 -8.78 -7.70
C HIS A 41 13.37 -9.97 -8.55
N VAL A 42 13.55 -9.77 -9.86
CA VAL A 42 14.08 -10.82 -10.76
C VAL A 42 15.54 -11.16 -10.42
N ARG A 43 16.34 -10.13 -10.13
CA ARG A 43 17.75 -10.32 -9.72
C ARG A 43 17.90 -10.94 -8.33
N MET A 44 16.91 -10.73 -7.47
CA MET A 44 16.92 -11.27 -6.10
C MET A 44 16.45 -12.72 -6.01
N ALA A 45 15.54 -13.15 -6.88
CA ALA A 45 14.97 -14.49 -6.83
C ALA A 45 16.00 -15.59 -7.15
N ASP A 46 15.75 -16.80 -6.67
CA ASP A 46 16.58 -17.97 -6.98
C ASP A 46 16.33 -18.46 -8.41
N GLU A 47 15.07 -18.34 -8.88
CA GLU A 47 14.65 -18.62 -10.26
C GLU A 47 13.69 -17.52 -10.73
N ALA A 48 13.65 -17.28 -12.05
CA ALA A 48 12.72 -16.31 -12.63
C ALA A 48 12.15 -16.81 -13.97
N TYR A 49 10.84 -16.60 -14.16
CA TYR A 49 10.10 -17.06 -15.33
C TYR A 49 9.44 -15.90 -16.06
N HIS A 50 9.70 -15.80 -17.37
CA HIS A 50 9.04 -14.83 -18.23
C HIS A 50 7.58 -15.24 -18.47
N ILE A 51 6.65 -14.28 -18.27
CA ILE A 51 5.21 -14.52 -18.37
C ILE A 51 4.50 -13.71 -19.47
N GLY A 52 5.23 -12.90 -20.24
CA GLY A 52 4.69 -12.23 -21.41
C GLY A 52 5.06 -10.75 -21.56
N PRO A 53 4.37 -10.03 -22.47
CA PRO A 53 4.60 -8.63 -22.77
C PRO A 53 4.39 -7.71 -21.56
N ALA A 54 4.80 -6.43 -21.72
CA ALA A 54 4.73 -5.44 -20.65
C ALA A 54 3.31 -5.17 -20.09
N PRO A 55 2.23 -5.08 -20.91
CA PRO A 55 0.89 -4.82 -20.37
C PRO A 55 0.42 -5.89 -19.38
N SER A 56 -0.10 -5.49 -18.22
CA SER A 56 -0.57 -6.41 -17.16
C SER A 56 -1.59 -7.45 -17.64
N PRO A 57 -2.57 -7.14 -18.52
CA PRO A 57 -3.51 -8.13 -19.04
C PRO A 57 -2.86 -9.26 -19.86
N GLU A 58 -1.65 -9.04 -20.36
CA GLU A 58 -0.90 -10.01 -21.16
C GLU A 58 0.18 -10.75 -20.35
N SER A 59 0.39 -10.37 -19.09
CA SER A 59 1.43 -10.89 -18.20
C SER A 59 0.92 -11.16 -16.78
N TYR A 60 1.01 -10.20 -15.86
CA TYR A 60 0.71 -10.38 -14.43
C TYR A 60 -0.75 -10.71 -14.11
N LEU A 61 -1.70 -10.46 -15.03
CA LEU A 61 -3.10 -10.88 -14.91
C LEU A 61 -3.40 -12.21 -15.63
N ARG A 62 -2.39 -12.89 -16.17
CA ARG A 62 -2.50 -14.20 -16.81
C ARG A 62 -2.26 -15.30 -15.78
N GLY A 63 -3.34 -15.67 -15.05
CA GLY A 63 -3.30 -16.74 -14.04
C GLY A 63 -2.79 -18.07 -14.61
N ASP A 64 -3.17 -18.41 -15.85
CA ASP A 64 -2.71 -19.59 -16.56
C ASP A 64 -1.18 -19.67 -16.70
N LYS A 65 -0.53 -18.56 -17.09
CA LYS A 65 0.93 -18.49 -17.23
C LYS A 65 1.64 -18.55 -15.87
N ILE A 66 1.04 -17.95 -14.84
CA ILE A 66 1.58 -17.99 -13.48
C ILE A 66 1.53 -19.43 -12.93
N ILE A 67 0.42 -20.12 -13.11
CA ILE A 67 0.25 -21.53 -12.71
C ILE A 67 1.23 -22.43 -13.48
N GLU A 68 1.38 -22.21 -14.80
CA GLU A 68 2.39 -22.92 -15.61
C GLU A 68 3.81 -22.71 -15.09
N ALA A 69 4.19 -21.47 -14.79
CA ALA A 69 5.50 -21.15 -14.22
C ALA A 69 5.71 -21.83 -12.85
N ALA A 70 4.68 -21.86 -11.99
CA ALA A 70 4.74 -22.54 -10.70
C ALA A 70 4.95 -24.05 -10.84
N LYS A 71 4.25 -24.71 -11.77
CA LYS A 71 4.42 -26.13 -12.07
C LYS A 71 5.81 -26.43 -12.64
N ARG A 72 6.30 -25.60 -13.56
CA ARG A 72 7.62 -25.77 -14.20
C ARG A 72 8.78 -25.59 -13.22
N SER A 73 8.64 -24.66 -12.26
CA SER A 73 9.64 -24.44 -11.22
C SER A 73 9.60 -25.48 -10.10
N GLY A 74 8.53 -26.28 -10.02
CA GLY A 74 8.28 -27.17 -8.88
C GLY A 74 7.93 -26.41 -7.59
N SER A 75 7.34 -25.20 -7.70
CA SER A 75 6.84 -24.45 -6.56
C SER A 75 5.64 -25.20 -5.93
N GLU A 76 5.53 -25.13 -4.61
CA GLU A 76 4.46 -25.78 -3.82
C GLU A 76 3.34 -24.78 -3.50
N ALA A 77 3.68 -23.49 -3.47
CA ALA A 77 2.72 -22.44 -3.17
C ALA A 77 2.98 -21.19 -4.05
N ILE A 78 1.92 -20.35 -4.15
CA ILE A 78 1.94 -19.06 -4.84
C ILE A 78 1.60 -17.95 -3.85
N HIS A 79 2.47 -16.95 -3.73
CA HIS A 79 2.21 -15.74 -2.96
C HIS A 79 1.82 -14.60 -3.90
N PRO A 80 0.56 -14.13 -3.89
CA PRO A 80 0.10 -13.08 -4.82
C PRO A 80 0.51 -11.68 -4.40
N GLY A 81 1.00 -11.45 -3.18
CA GLY A 81 1.25 -10.13 -2.62
C GLY A 81 -0.03 -9.30 -2.47
N TYR A 82 -0.07 -8.13 -3.09
CA TYR A 82 -1.27 -7.28 -3.22
C TYR A 82 -1.39 -6.72 -4.65
N GLY A 83 -2.60 -6.28 -5.04
CA GLY A 83 -2.92 -5.92 -6.43
C GLY A 83 -2.94 -7.13 -7.36
N PHE A 84 -3.00 -6.91 -8.66
CA PHE A 84 -3.11 -7.97 -9.68
C PHE A 84 -4.15 -9.04 -9.34
N LEU A 85 -3.70 -10.27 -9.06
CA LEU A 85 -4.56 -11.43 -8.79
C LEU A 85 -4.80 -11.71 -7.30
N SER A 86 -4.31 -10.86 -6.39
CA SER A 86 -4.35 -11.11 -4.94
C SER A 86 -5.76 -11.19 -4.34
N GLU A 87 -6.77 -10.59 -4.99
CA GLU A 87 -8.18 -10.63 -4.58
C GLU A 87 -9.07 -11.30 -5.65
N ASN A 88 -8.48 -12.17 -6.48
CA ASN A 88 -9.19 -12.88 -7.54
C ASN A 88 -9.56 -14.30 -7.11
N ALA A 89 -10.80 -14.51 -6.68
CA ALA A 89 -11.29 -15.80 -6.22
C ALA A 89 -11.21 -16.92 -7.29
N ALA A 90 -11.43 -16.58 -8.57
CA ALA A 90 -11.31 -17.56 -9.66
C ALA A 90 -9.86 -18.06 -9.80
N PHE A 91 -8.89 -17.16 -9.74
CA PHE A 91 -7.48 -17.52 -9.75
C PHE A 91 -7.11 -18.43 -8.58
N VAL A 92 -7.60 -18.15 -7.36
CA VAL A 92 -7.37 -19.01 -6.18
C VAL A 92 -7.91 -20.41 -6.42
N ARG A 93 -9.13 -20.54 -6.98
CA ARG A 93 -9.71 -21.86 -7.32
C ARG A 93 -8.88 -22.61 -8.35
N GLU A 94 -8.41 -21.93 -9.40
CA GLU A 94 -7.57 -22.54 -10.43
C GLU A 94 -6.23 -23.04 -9.88
N VAL A 95 -5.60 -22.26 -9.00
CA VAL A 95 -4.35 -22.64 -8.31
C VAL A 95 -4.59 -23.88 -7.44
N ASN A 96 -5.63 -23.86 -6.61
CA ASN A 96 -5.95 -24.99 -5.73
C ASN A 96 -6.31 -26.26 -6.53
N ALA A 97 -7.09 -26.12 -7.60
CA ALA A 97 -7.41 -27.23 -8.52
C ALA A 97 -6.17 -27.78 -9.23
N SER A 98 -5.11 -27.00 -9.31
CA SER A 98 -3.81 -27.40 -9.88
C SER A 98 -2.89 -28.12 -8.88
N GLY A 99 -3.33 -28.34 -7.64
CA GLY A 99 -2.55 -28.98 -6.58
C GLY A 99 -1.51 -28.07 -5.92
N LEU A 100 -1.65 -26.75 -6.10
CA LEU A 100 -0.80 -25.72 -5.50
C LEU A 100 -1.56 -25.00 -4.38
N THR A 101 -0.84 -24.44 -3.41
CA THR A 101 -1.44 -23.67 -2.32
C THR A 101 -1.34 -22.16 -2.63
N VAL A 102 -2.44 -21.40 -2.45
CA VAL A 102 -2.38 -19.93 -2.45
C VAL A 102 -2.06 -19.45 -1.03
N ILE A 103 -1.08 -18.54 -0.92
CA ILE A 103 -0.78 -17.85 0.35
C ILE A 103 -1.70 -16.63 0.45
N GLY A 104 -2.87 -16.84 1.05
CA GLY A 104 -3.95 -15.86 1.16
C GLY A 104 -5.25 -16.49 1.64
N PRO A 105 -6.35 -15.73 1.64
CA PRO A 105 -7.65 -16.20 2.11
C PRO A 105 -8.32 -17.18 1.13
N PRO A 106 -9.32 -17.94 1.61
CA PRO A 106 -10.13 -18.81 0.76
C PRO A 106 -10.98 -17.96 -0.22
N PRO A 107 -11.27 -18.51 -1.42
CA PRO A 107 -11.99 -17.77 -2.47
C PRO A 107 -13.41 -17.36 -2.04
N GLU A 108 -14.05 -18.12 -1.15
CA GLU A 108 -15.37 -17.80 -0.62
C GLU A 108 -15.36 -16.52 0.24
N ALA A 109 -14.30 -16.31 1.04
CA ALA A 109 -14.11 -15.08 1.82
C ALA A 109 -13.85 -13.87 0.90
N MET A 110 -13.07 -14.06 -0.18
CA MET A 110 -12.85 -13.01 -1.19
C MET A 110 -14.16 -12.59 -1.87
N GLU A 111 -15.00 -13.55 -2.27
CA GLU A 111 -16.28 -13.26 -2.91
C GLU A 111 -17.26 -12.60 -1.94
N ALA A 112 -17.33 -13.10 -0.71
CA ALA A 112 -18.21 -12.56 0.33
C ALA A 112 -17.91 -11.07 0.62
N MET A 113 -16.63 -10.72 0.68
CA MET A 113 -16.17 -9.36 1.03
C MET A 113 -15.87 -8.47 -0.17
N GLY A 114 -15.78 -9.01 -1.40
CA GLY A 114 -15.44 -8.26 -2.61
C GLY A 114 -16.56 -7.33 -3.09
N GLY A 115 -17.83 -7.62 -2.76
CA GLY A 115 -18.96 -6.75 -3.08
C GLY A 115 -19.30 -5.81 -1.93
N LYS A 116 -19.37 -4.48 -2.15
CA LYS A 116 -19.67 -3.50 -1.10
C LYS A 116 -20.95 -3.82 -0.35
N MET A 117 -22.03 -4.17 -1.07
CA MET A 117 -23.31 -4.47 -0.46
C MET A 117 -23.32 -5.81 0.29
N SER A 118 -22.67 -6.84 -0.26
CA SER A 118 -22.51 -8.13 0.43
C SER A 118 -21.69 -7.99 1.70
N ALA A 119 -20.55 -7.31 1.64
CA ALA A 119 -19.69 -7.04 2.80
C ALA A 119 -20.45 -6.26 3.89
N ARG A 120 -21.21 -5.23 3.50
CA ARG A 120 -22.03 -4.46 4.42
C ARG A 120 -23.13 -5.31 5.10
N LYS A 121 -23.83 -6.17 4.35
CA LYS A 121 -24.81 -7.11 4.90
C LYS A 121 -24.19 -8.05 5.92
N ILE A 122 -23.02 -8.62 5.58
CA ILE A 122 -22.29 -9.53 6.47
C ILE A 122 -21.86 -8.77 7.74
N ALA A 123 -21.28 -7.58 7.62
CA ALA A 123 -20.89 -6.76 8.76
C ALA A 123 -22.08 -6.44 9.67
N THR A 124 -23.23 -6.04 9.09
CA THR A 124 -24.47 -5.78 9.85
C THR A 124 -24.95 -7.03 10.56
N ALA A 125 -25.00 -8.18 9.89
CA ALA A 125 -25.41 -9.46 10.48
C ALA A 125 -24.46 -9.92 11.61
N ALA A 126 -23.18 -9.57 11.51
CA ALA A 126 -22.18 -9.79 12.56
C ALA A 126 -22.28 -8.79 13.74
N GLY A 127 -23.18 -7.80 13.68
CA GLY A 127 -23.34 -6.78 14.73
C GLY A 127 -22.31 -5.64 14.65
N VAL A 128 -21.62 -5.49 13.53
CA VAL A 128 -20.61 -4.44 13.31
C VAL A 128 -21.32 -3.15 12.83
N PRO A 129 -21.03 -1.98 13.43
CA PRO A 129 -21.62 -0.72 13.00
C PRO A 129 -21.31 -0.41 11.54
N VAL A 130 -22.34 -0.09 10.75
CA VAL A 130 -22.23 0.37 9.37
C VAL A 130 -22.77 1.79 9.25
N VAL A 131 -22.28 2.57 8.27
CA VAL A 131 -22.80 3.93 8.07
C VAL A 131 -24.31 3.88 7.87
N PRO A 132 -25.13 4.64 8.60
CA PRO A 132 -26.59 4.65 8.43
C PRO A 132 -26.98 4.97 6.99
N GLY A 133 -27.93 4.22 6.41
CA GLY A 133 -28.35 4.39 5.01
C GLY A 133 -28.98 3.12 4.43
N THR A 134 -29.14 3.05 3.10
CA THR A 134 -29.76 1.88 2.47
C THR A 134 -28.83 0.68 2.45
N THR A 135 -29.44 -0.51 2.55
CA THR A 135 -28.77 -1.81 2.42
C THR A 135 -28.95 -2.41 1.01
N GLU A 136 -29.73 -1.78 0.17
CA GLU A 136 -30.03 -2.14 -1.21
C GLU A 136 -29.88 -0.90 -2.09
N PRO A 137 -29.67 -1.06 -3.40
CA PRO A 137 -29.75 0.07 -4.34
C PRO A 137 -31.11 0.76 -4.28
N LEU A 138 -31.09 2.06 -4.43
CA LEU A 138 -32.29 2.88 -4.50
C LEU A 138 -33.16 2.50 -5.69
N ARG A 139 -34.46 2.32 -5.48
CA ARG A 139 -35.42 1.94 -6.50
C ARG A 139 -36.13 3.17 -7.12
N SER A 140 -36.17 4.27 -6.34
CA SER A 140 -36.87 5.49 -6.78
C SER A 140 -36.27 6.72 -6.09
N PHE A 141 -36.64 7.89 -6.64
CA PHE A 141 -36.32 9.18 -6.02
C PHE A 141 -37.04 9.36 -4.66
N ASP A 142 -38.26 8.86 -4.53
CA ASP A 142 -39.03 8.97 -3.29
C ASP A 142 -38.36 8.18 -2.16
N GLU A 143 -37.85 6.98 -2.44
CA GLU A 143 -37.08 6.20 -1.50
C GLU A 143 -35.78 6.93 -1.08
N ALA A 144 -35.08 7.56 -2.05
CA ALA A 144 -33.90 8.37 -1.75
C ALA A 144 -34.23 9.55 -0.82
N LYS A 145 -35.35 10.21 -1.05
CA LYS A 145 -35.83 11.35 -0.24
C LYS A 145 -36.21 10.93 1.17
N GLU A 146 -36.93 9.82 1.31
CA GLU A 146 -37.31 9.26 2.62
C GLU A 146 -36.07 8.86 3.42
N THR A 147 -35.17 8.09 2.82
CA THR A 147 -33.92 7.67 3.48
C THR A 147 -33.06 8.87 3.86
N ALA A 148 -32.92 9.87 2.97
CA ALA A 148 -32.13 11.06 3.28
C ALA A 148 -32.74 11.88 4.43
N ALA A 149 -34.09 11.90 4.56
CA ALA A 149 -34.76 12.54 5.69
C ALA A 149 -34.54 11.76 6.99
N GLU A 150 -34.57 10.43 6.95
CA GLU A 150 -34.37 9.54 8.10
C GLU A 150 -32.95 9.65 8.65
N VAL A 151 -31.92 9.48 7.78
CA VAL A 151 -30.50 9.52 8.21
C VAL A 151 -29.99 10.94 8.44
N GLY A 152 -30.70 11.95 7.94
CA GLY A 152 -30.39 13.37 8.06
C GLY A 152 -29.22 13.82 7.15
N TYR A 153 -29.35 15.04 6.60
CA TYR A 153 -28.28 15.65 5.78
C TYR A 153 -27.06 16.06 6.62
N PRO A 154 -25.85 16.12 6.01
CA PRO A 154 -25.54 15.75 4.63
C PRO A 154 -25.57 14.24 4.44
N VAL A 155 -25.88 13.80 3.19
CA VAL A 155 -25.85 12.40 2.79
C VAL A 155 -24.86 12.19 1.62
N MET A 156 -24.43 10.95 1.44
CA MET A 156 -23.53 10.53 0.36
C MET A 156 -24.26 9.55 -0.56
N LEU A 157 -24.35 9.86 -1.84
CA LEU A 157 -24.78 8.93 -2.87
C LEU A 157 -23.56 8.16 -3.37
N LYS A 158 -23.67 6.84 -3.52
CA LYS A 158 -22.57 5.97 -3.95
C LYS A 158 -23.03 4.95 -4.97
N ALA A 159 -22.24 4.75 -6.05
CA ALA A 159 -22.46 3.67 -7.00
C ALA A 159 -22.22 2.30 -6.35
N SER A 160 -23.11 1.34 -6.56
CA SER A 160 -22.99 -0.01 -5.99
C SER A 160 -21.79 -0.77 -6.55
N ALA A 161 -21.51 -0.62 -7.85
CA ALA A 161 -20.37 -1.22 -8.54
C ALA A 161 -19.09 -0.37 -8.45
N GLY A 162 -19.13 0.80 -7.82
CA GLY A 162 -18.03 1.77 -7.78
C GLY A 162 -16.90 1.42 -6.81
N GLY A 163 -15.67 1.84 -7.16
CA GLY A 163 -14.49 1.76 -6.31
C GLY A 163 -13.61 3.01 -6.45
N GLY A 164 -12.68 3.22 -5.49
CA GLY A 164 -11.71 4.32 -5.58
C GLY A 164 -12.32 5.73 -5.61
N GLY A 165 -13.52 5.92 -5.02
CA GLY A 165 -14.18 7.24 -4.96
C GLY A 165 -14.95 7.67 -6.20
N LYS A 166 -14.96 6.89 -7.28
CA LYS A 166 -15.80 7.15 -8.45
C LYS A 166 -17.27 6.84 -8.15
N GLY A 167 -18.19 7.65 -8.68
CA GLY A 167 -19.62 7.50 -8.43
C GLY A 167 -20.05 7.88 -7.02
N MET A 168 -19.29 8.76 -6.33
CA MET A 168 -19.64 9.30 -5.00
C MET A 168 -20.02 10.77 -5.12
N ARG A 169 -21.15 11.17 -4.50
CA ARG A 169 -21.62 12.55 -4.46
C ARG A 169 -22.14 12.94 -3.08
N LEU A 170 -21.55 13.99 -2.54
CA LEU A 170 -22.05 14.63 -1.32
C LEU A 170 -23.28 15.47 -1.65
N VAL A 171 -24.34 15.31 -0.86
CA VAL A 171 -25.59 16.06 -0.98
C VAL A 171 -25.83 16.79 0.36
N ALA A 172 -25.71 18.10 0.33
CA ALA A 172 -25.80 18.92 1.54
C ALA A 172 -27.26 19.14 1.99
N SER A 173 -28.23 19.12 1.07
CA SER A 173 -29.63 19.41 1.35
C SER A 173 -30.57 18.67 0.40
N GLY A 174 -31.88 18.61 0.78
CA GLY A 174 -32.92 18.00 -0.06
C GLY A 174 -33.11 18.68 -1.44
N ALA A 175 -32.76 19.97 -1.55
CA ALA A 175 -32.88 20.71 -2.79
C ALA A 175 -31.90 20.19 -3.89
N GLU A 176 -30.77 19.61 -3.48
CA GLU A 176 -29.76 19.10 -4.39
C GLU A 176 -29.94 17.61 -4.74
N LEU A 177 -30.80 16.89 -3.98
CA LEU A 177 -30.86 15.42 -4.04
C LEU A 177 -31.23 14.90 -5.43
N ALA A 178 -32.20 15.52 -6.12
CA ALA A 178 -32.65 15.04 -7.42
C ALA A 178 -31.53 15.11 -8.48
N SER A 179 -30.92 16.28 -8.63
CA SER A 179 -29.84 16.48 -9.61
C SER A 179 -28.60 15.66 -9.28
N ALA A 180 -28.30 15.48 -7.99
CA ALA A 180 -27.18 14.67 -7.53
C ALA A 180 -27.41 13.18 -7.81
N LEU A 181 -28.64 12.67 -7.64
CA LEU A 181 -28.98 11.27 -7.92
C LEU A 181 -28.87 10.96 -9.41
N GLU A 182 -29.47 11.80 -10.29
CA GLU A 182 -29.36 11.64 -11.75
C GLU A 182 -27.90 11.63 -12.21
N ALA A 183 -27.10 12.56 -11.67
CA ALA A 183 -25.69 12.65 -12.02
C ALA A 183 -24.90 11.44 -11.51
N ALA A 184 -25.19 10.92 -10.29
CA ALA A 184 -24.55 9.72 -9.75
C ALA A 184 -24.88 8.47 -10.56
N GLN A 185 -26.14 8.30 -10.96
CA GLN A 185 -26.59 7.19 -11.82
C GLN A 185 -25.97 7.25 -13.21
N SER A 186 -25.91 8.44 -13.82
CA SER A 186 -25.27 8.64 -15.13
C SER A 186 -23.79 8.29 -15.10
N GLU A 187 -23.07 8.73 -14.06
CA GLU A 187 -21.64 8.43 -13.85
C GLU A 187 -21.42 6.93 -13.59
N ALA A 188 -22.26 6.31 -12.77
CA ALA A 188 -22.21 4.88 -12.49
C ALA A 188 -22.41 4.05 -13.76
N ARG A 189 -23.43 4.38 -14.57
CA ARG A 189 -23.70 3.72 -15.85
C ARG A 189 -22.53 3.84 -16.82
N SER A 190 -21.95 5.04 -16.95
CA SER A 190 -20.85 5.29 -17.89
C SER A 190 -19.52 4.64 -17.46
N SER A 191 -19.27 4.56 -16.15
CA SER A 191 -18.00 4.07 -15.60
C SER A 191 -17.99 2.56 -15.33
N PHE A 192 -19.16 1.98 -14.97
CA PHE A 192 -19.26 0.61 -14.49
C PHE A 192 -20.29 -0.25 -15.26
N GLY A 193 -21.06 0.35 -16.17
CA GLY A 193 -22.12 -0.36 -16.89
C GLY A 193 -23.38 -0.65 -16.07
N ASP A 194 -23.44 -0.18 -14.81
CA ASP A 194 -24.54 -0.36 -13.86
C ASP A 194 -24.87 0.98 -13.21
N ASP A 195 -26.14 1.37 -13.18
CA ASP A 195 -26.61 2.64 -12.62
C ASP A 195 -27.10 2.52 -11.16
N ALA A 196 -26.92 1.37 -10.55
CA ALA A 196 -27.32 1.12 -9.18
C ALA A 196 -26.57 2.05 -8.21
N VAL A 197 -27.32 2.87 -7.46
CA VAL A 197 -26.83 3.84 -6.48
C VAL A 197 -27.51 3.57 -5.15
N TYR A 198 -26.78 3.71 -4.06
CA TYR A 198 -27.28 3.67 -2.69
C TYR A 198 -26.96 4.96 -1.94
N ILE A 199 -27.60 5.20 -0.81
CA ILE A 199 -27.47 6.42 -0.01
C ILE A 199 -27.01 6.10 1.40
N GLU A 200 -26.09 6.91 1.93
CA GLU A 200 -25.56 6.80 3.29
C GLU A 200 -25.46 8.18 3.94
N LYS A 201 -25.46 8.21 5.27
CA LYS A 201 -25.06 9.39 6.04
C LYS A 201 -23.64 9.82 5.62
N ALA A 202 -23.45 11.10 5.31
CA ALA A 202 -22.10 11.62 5.12
C ALA A 202 -21.46 11.90 6.48
N ILE A 203 -20.35 11.23 6.74
CA ILE A 203 -19.53 11.51 7.92
C ILE A 203 -18.70 12.75 7.61
N VAL A 204 -18.83 13.79 8.42
CA VAL A 204 -18.11 15.05 8.21
C VAL A 204 -16.67 14.91 8.69
N ARG A 205 -15.70 15.24 7.81
CA ARG A 205 -14.27 15.14 8.09
C ARG A 205 -13.89 13.77 8.68
N PRO A 206 -14.22 12.68 7.96
CA PRO A 206 -13.96 11.35 8.49
C PRO A 206 -12.46 11.07 8.52
N ARG A 207 -12.05 10.28 9.51
CA ARG A 207 -10.76 9.58 9.44
C ARG A 207 -10.96 8.22 8.80
N HIS A 208 -9.95 7.79 8.07
CA HIS A 208 -9.85 6.44 7.55
C HIS A 208 -8.88 5.68 8.47
N ILE A 209 -9.47 4.90 9.36
CA ILE A 209 -8.71 4.04 10.28
C ILE A 209 -9.03 2.60 9.95
N GLU A 210 -8.03 1.77 9.94
CA GLU A 210 -8.17 0.37 9.58
C GLU A 210 -7.56 -0.55 10.62
N ILE A 211 -8.10 -1.76 10.74
CA ILE A 211 -7.62 -2.78 11.67
C ILE A 211 -6.98 -3.92 10.88
N GLN A 212 -5.72 -4.22 11.17
CA GLN A 212 -5.07 -5.42 10.68
C GLN A 212 -5.63 -6.64 11.40
N VAL A 213 -6.26 -7.56 10.67
CA VAL A 213 -6.65 -8.86 11.20
C VAL A 213 -5.70 -9.94 10.69
N PHE A 214 -5.57 -11.00 11.46
CA PHE A 214 -4.89 -12.23 11.07
C PHE A 214 -5.65 -13.45 11.57
N SER A 215 -5.78 -14.47 10.70
CA SER A 215 -6.54 -15.67 11.01
C SER A 215 -5.82 -16.91 10.50
N ASP A 216 -5.98 -18.04 11.18
CA ASP A 216 -5.47 -19.33 10.73
C ASP A 216 -6.60 -20.33 10.39
N THR A 217 -6.23 -21.51 9.95
CA THR A 217 -7.17 -22.61 9.65
C THR A 217 -7.65 -23.36 10.89
N HIS A 218 -7.13 -23.02 12.08
CA HIS A 218 -7.46 -23.66 13.36
C HIS A 218 -8.55 -22.89 14.13
N GLY A 219 -9.07 -21.79 13.56
CA GLY A 219 -10.13 -20.97 14.15
C GLY A 219 -9.62 -19.85 15.04
N ASN A 220 -8.33 -19.58 15.05
CA ASN A 220 -7.76 -18.43 15.74
C ASN A 220 -7.93 -17.18 14.87
N HIS A 221 -8.47 -16.10 15.44
CA HIS A 221 -8.63 -14.80 14.80
C HIS A 221 -8.15 -13.73 15.78
N VAL A 222 -7.23 -12.91 15.33
CA VAL A 222 -6.62 -11.84 16.12
C VAL A 222 -6.62 -10.53 15.36
N HIS A 223 -6.55 -9.40 16.07
CA HIS A 223 -6.24 -8.11 15.47
C HIS A 223 -4.88 -7.59 15.97
N LEU A 224 -4.17 -6.89 15.12
CA LEU A 224 -2.84 -6.33 15.38
C LEU A 224 -2.87 -4.81 15.58
N GLY A 225 -4.01 -4.28 16.01
CA GLY A 225 -4.22 -2.85 16.17
C GLY A 225 -4.55 -2.13 14.88
N GLU A 226 -4.58 -0.81 15.01
CA GLU A 226 -5.03 0.09 13.94
C GLU A 226 -3.87 0.78 13.22
N ARG A 227 -4.18 1.18 11.97
CA ARG A 227 -3.41 2.15 11.18
C ARG A 227 -4.27 3.36 10.84
N GLU A 228 -3.69 4.54 10.90
CA GLU A 228 -4.28 5.79 10.40
C GLU A 228 -3.91 5.97 8.93
N CYS A 229 -4.91 6.01 8.07
CA CYS A 229 -4.75 6.08 6.62
C CYS A 229 -5.49 7.27 5.99
N SER A 230 -5.77 8.32 6.76
CA SER A 230 -6.57 9.46 6.32
C SER A 230 -5.87 10.36 5.31
N ILE A 231 -4.53 10.38 5.28
CA ILE A 231 -3.80 11.23 4.34
C ILE A 231 -3.80 10.55 2.97
N GLN A 232 -4.74 10.99 2.13
CA GLN A 232 -5.04 10.40 0.84
C GLN A 232 -5.05 11.46 -0.26
N ARG A 233 -4.66 11.06 -1.45
CA ARG A 233 -4.78 11.85 -2.67
C ARG A 233 -5.67 11.10 -3.65
N ARG A 234 -6.82 11.68 -4.03
CA ARG A 234 -7.79 11.02 -4.92
C ARG A 234 -8.17 9.60 -4.43
N HIS A 235 -8.40 9.47 -3.12
CA HIS A 235 -8.69 8.21 -2.42
C HIS A 235 -7.55 7.18 -2.40
N GLN A 236 -6.34 7.55 -2.82
CA GLN A 236 -5.14 6.73 -2.69
C GLN A 236 -4.37 7.16 -1.44
N LYS A 237 -4.11 6.25 -0.54
CA LYS A 237 -3.28 6.47 0.65
C LYS A 237 -1.87 6.87 0.23
N VAL A 238 -1.26 7.83 0.91
CA VAL A 238 0.09 8.34 0.59
C VAL A 238 0.99 8.48 1.81
N ILE A 239 0.40 8.70 3.00
CA ILE A 239 1.09 8.65 4.30
C ILE A 239 0.21 7.86 5.24
N GLU A 240 0.79 6.90 5.92
CA GLU A 240 0.15 6.05 6.92
C GLU A 240 0.93 6.10 8.22
N GLU A 241 0.25 5.94 9.35
CA GLU A 241 0.90 5.82 10.64
C GLU A 241 0.23 4.79 11.55
N CYS A 242 0.99 4.24 12.45
CA CYS A 242 0.55 3.26 13.45
C CYS A 242 1.23 3.57 14.79
N PRO A 243 0.47 3.72 15.88
CA PRO A 243 -0.99 3.81 15.97
C PRO A 243 -1.58 5.13 15.44
N SER A 244 -2.92 5.23 15.34
CA SER A 244 -3.60 6.49 15.00
C SER A 244 -3.43 7.53 16.11
N PRO A 245 -3.19 8.83 15.77
CA PRO A 245 -3.06 9.89 16.76
C PRO A 245 -4.30 10.13 17.63
N ILE A 246 -5.47 9.69 17.16
CA ILE A 246 -6.72 9.89 17.92
C ILE A 246 -7.15 8.67 18.70
N ASN A 247 -6.43 7.57 18.61
CA ASN A 247 -6.90 6.32 19.17
C ASN A 247 -6.69 6.27 20.72
N SER A 248 -7.63 5.57 21.37
CA SER A 248 -7.54 5.15 22.76
C SER A 248 -7.52 3.63 22.85
N ALA A 249 -7.20 3.10 24.03
CA ALA A 249 -7.26 1.66 24.27
C ALA A 249 -8.68 1.10 24.04
N GLU A 250 -9.69 1.85 24.46
CA GLU A 250 -11.11 1.47 24.34
C GLU A 250 -11.56 1.47 22.87
N LEU A 251 -11.18 2.49 22.09
CA LEU A 251 -11.53 2.58 20.67
C LEU A 251 -10.84 1.46 19.88
N ARG A 252 -9.55 1.20 20.16
CA ARG A 252 -8.78 0.09 19.54
C ARG A 252 -9.44 -1.24 19.81
N GLU A 253 -9.80 -1.51 21.05
CA GLU A 253 -10.44 -2.78 21.43
C GLU A 253 -11.80 -2.93 20.76
N ALA A 254 -12.63 -1.88 20.75
CA ALA A 254 -13.94 -1.91 20.11
C ALA A 254 -13.85 -2.14 18.61
N MET A 255 -12.96 -1.43 17.91
CA MET A 255 -12.74 -1.61 16.47
C MET A 255 -12.11 -2.96 16.16
N GLY A 256 -11.14 -3.39 16.98
CA GLY A 256 -10.48 -4.69 16.88
C GLY A 256 -11.46 -5.86 17.03
N ALA A 257 -12.32 -5.81 18.03
CA ALA A 257 -13.37 -6.81 18.21
C ALA A 257 -14.32 -6.87 17.02
N CYS A 258 -14.75 -5.72 16.48
CA CYS A 258 -15.57 -5.65 15.28
C CYS A 258 -14.86 -6.25 14.06
N ALA A 259 -13.57 -5.97 13.87
CA ALA A 259 -12.79 -6.51 12.77
C ALA A 259 -12.65 -8.04 12.86
N VAL A 260 -12.43 -8.57 14.06
CA VAL A 260 -12.40 -10.03 14.31
C VAL A 260 -13.78 -10.67 14.06
N MET A 261 -14.89 -10.00 14.42
CA MET A 261 -16.25 -10.49 14.11
C MET A 261 -16.47 -10.62 12.60
N VAL A 262 -16.03 -9.62 11.80
CA VAL A 262 -16.12 -9.68 10.33
C VAL A 262 -15.28 -10.86 9.80
N ALA A 263 -14.04 -11.02 10.25
CA ALA A 263 -13.16 -12.10 9.80
C ALA A 263 -13.75 -13.49 10.12
N ARG A 264 -14.33 -13.65 11.31
CA ARG A 264 -15.02 -14.90 11.70
C ARG A 264 -16.24 -15.19 10.84
N ALA A 265 -17.05 -14.16 10.53
CA ALA A 265 -18.28 -14.32 9.75
C ALA A 265 -18.05 -14.89 8.35
N VAL A 266 -16.84 -14.75 7.80
CA VAL A 266 -16.47 -15.25 6.46
C VAL A 266 -15.43 -16.37 6.50
N ASN A 267 -15.15 -16.96 7.67
CA ASN A 267 -14.10 -17.97 7.86
C ASN A 267 -12.76 -17.53 7.23
N TYR A 268 -12.35 -16.30 7.53
CA TYR A 268 -11.16 -15.68 6.95
C TYR A 268 -9.89 -16.43 7.37
N VAL A 269 -8.91 -16.51 6.46
CA VAL A 269 -7.58 -17.08 6.70
C VAL A 269 -6.51 -16.17 6.12
N GLY A 270 -5.39 -16.02 6.81
CA GLY A 270 -4.28 -15.14 6.42
C GLY A 270 -4.43 -13.71 6.92
N ALA A 271 -3.61 -12.82 6.35
CA ALA A 271 -3.64 -11.39 6.64
C ALA A 271 -4.79 -10.70 5.90
N GLY A 272 -5.60 -9.93 6.61
CA GLY A 272 -6.67 -9.11 6.06
C GLY A 272 -6.76 -7.78 6.78
N THR A 273 -7.48 -6.83 6.21
CA THR A 273 -7.65 -5.50 6.80
C THR A 273 -9.11 -5.08 6.74
N VAL A 274 -9.67 -4.71 7.88
CA VAL A 274 -11.01 -4.14 7.97
C VAL A 274 -10.90 -2.63 8.10
N GLU A 275 -11.43 -1.91 7.13
CA GLU A 275 -11.39 -0.46 7.04
C GLU A 275 -12.65 0.17 7.66
N PHE A 276 -12.44 1.28 8.39
CA PHE A 276 -13.50 2.02 9.06
C PHE A 276 -13.42 3.51 8.75
N LEU A 277 -14.59 4.15 8.67
CA LEU A 277 -14.72 5.60 8.79
C LEU A 277 -14.94 5.95 10.25
N VAL A 278 -14.09 6.81 10.81
CA VAL A 278 -14.16 7.24 12.20
C VAL A 278 -14.45 8.73 12.25
N SER A 279 -15.47 9.10 13.03
CA SER A 279 -15.80 10.50 13.30
C SER A 279 -14.82 11.09 14.31
N ASP A 280 -14.21 12.22 13.98
CA ASP A 280 -13.30 12.93 14.88
C ASP A 280 -14.05 13.63 16.04
N LEU A 281 -15.38 13.85 15.88
CA LEU A 281 -16.20 14.58 16.84
C LEU A 281 -16.59 13.74 18.05
N ASP A 282 -17.09 12.53 17.82
CA ASP A 282 -17.71 11.67 18.84
C ASP A 282 -17.07 10.28 18.92
N ARG A 283 -16.03 10.03 18.11
CA ARG A 283 -15.32 8.74 18.02
C ARG A 283 -16.21 7.57 17.56
N SER A 284 -17.40 7.85 17.03
CA SER A 284 -18.19 6.82 16.36
C SER A 284 -17.42 6.28 15.15
N PHE A 285 -17.51 4.97 14.93
CA PHE A 285 -16.85 4.31 13.80
C PHE A 285 -17.82 3.41 13.05
N TYR A 286 -17.58 3.26 11.76
CA TYR A 286 -18.44 2.54 10.85
C TYR A 286 -17.62 1.72 9.88
N PHE A 287 -17.98 0.45 9.70
CA PHE A 287 -17.40 -0.43 8.70
C PHE A 287 -17.50 0.19 7.29
N LEU A 288 -16.39 0.19 6.57
CA LEU A 288 -16.31 0.66 5.19
C LEU A 288 -16.19 -0.51 4.22
N GLU A 289 -15.12 -1.30 4.36
CA GLU A 289 -14.84 -2.48 3.54
C GLU A 289 -13.81 -3.40 4.22
N MET A 290 -13.61 -4.60 3.67
CA MET A 290 -12.53 -5.47 4.06
C MET A 290 -11.66 -5.79 2.84
N ASN A 291 -10.36 -5.52 2.95
CA ASN A 291 -9.38 -5.93 1.96
C ASN A 291 -8.90 -7.34 2.30
N THR A 292 -9.14 -8.27 1.37
CA THR A 292 -8.88 -9.70 1.57
C THR A 292 -7.45 -10.09 1.15
N ARG A 293 -6.48 -9.28 1.55
CA ARG A 293 -5.06 -9.42 1.22
C ARG A 293 -4.18 -8.67 2.23
N LEU A 294 -2.88 -8.87 2.11
CA LEU A 294 -1.92 -7.98 2.75
C LEU A 294 -2.04 -6.56 2.17
N GLN A 295 -1.96 -5.55 3.01
CA GLN A 295 -1.97 -4.13 2.60
C GLN A 295 -0.57 -3.60 2.30
N VAL A 296 -0.49 -2.53 1.49
CA VAL A 296 0.77 -1.82 1.19
C VAL A 296 1.44 -1.38 2.49
N GLU A 297 0.68 -0.78 3.38
CA GLU A 297 1.05 -0.16 4.64
C GLU A 297 1.27 -1.14 5.82
N HIS A 298 1.39 -2.46 5.53
CA HIS A 298 1.70 -3.44 6.57
C HIS A 298 3.01 -3.17 7.35
N PRO A 299 4.04 -2.50 6.77
CA PRO A 299 5.29 -2.24 7.48
C PRO A 299 5.13 -1.45 8.78
N VAL A 300 4.17 -0.50 8.87
CA VAL A 300 3.97 0.26 10.11
C VAL A 300 3.42 -0.62 11.24
N THR A 301 2.55 -1.58 10.91
CA THR A 301 2.09 -2.58 11.90
C THR A 301 3.25 -3.48 12.33
N GLU A 302 4.07 -3.97 11.41
CA GLU A 302 5.23 -4.81 11.73
C GLU A 302 6.23 -4.09 12.63
N LEU A 303 6.51 -2.79 12.36
CA LEU A 303 7.43 -1.99 13.17
C LEU A 303 6.94 -1.78 14.61
N VAL A 304 5.64 -1.62 14.80
CA VAL A 304 5.03 -1.34 16.10
C VAL A 304 4.77 -2.62 16.90
N THR A 305 4.42 -3.72 16.25
CA THR A 305 4.10 -4.99 16.91
C THR A 305 5.29 -5.95 17.01
N GLY A 306 6.28 -5.81 16.12
CA GLY A 306 7.38 -6.76 15.98
C GLY A 306 6.99 -8.08 15.30
N ILE A 307 5.78 -8.18 14.72
CA ILE A 307 5.27 -9.37 14.05
C ILE A 307 5.51 -9.23 12.54
N ASP A 308 6.21 -10.19 11.92
CA ASP A 308 6.41 -10.25 10.46
C ASP A 308 5.18 -10.87 9.78
N LEU A 309 4.35 -10.04 9.15
CA LEU A 309 3.09 -10.47 8.55
C LEU A 309 3.28 -11.38 7.34
N VAL A 310 4.34 -11.17 6.55
CA VAL A 310 4.62 -12.02 5.37
C VAL A 310 5.07 -13.42 5.83
N ARG A 311 5.89 -13.49 6.86
CA ARG A 311 6.30 -14.76 7.46
C ARG A 311 5.11 -15.53 8.02
N GLU A 312 4.23 -14.84 8.75
CA GLU A 312 3.00 -15.46 9.27
C GLU A 312 2.05 -15.91 8.15
N GLN A 313 1.92 -15.17 7.05
CA GLN A 313 1.14 -15.63 5.89
C GLN A 313 1.67 -16.97 5.35
N ILE A 314 2.98 -17.12 5.26
CA ILE A 314 3.61 -18.35 4.78
C ILE A 314 3.38 -19.49 5.79
N ASN A 315 3.54 -19.24 7.10
CA ASN A 315 3.31 -20.24 8.15
C ASN A 315 1.88 -20.75 8.13
N VAL A 316 0.90 -19.84 8.14
CA VAL A 316 -0.53 -20.19 8.13
C VAL A 316 -0.92 -20.96 6.87
N ALA A 317 -0.41 -20.54 5.69
CA ALA A 317 -0.66 -21.25 4.45
C ALA A 317 -0.02 -22.65 4.41
N ALA A 318 1.04 -22.88 5.18
CA ALA A 318 1.66 -24.19 5.36
C ALA A 318 0.89 -25.07 6.38
N GLY A 319 -0.19 -24.56 6.96
CA GLY A 319 -1.04 -25.30 7.92
C GLY A 319 -0.66 -25.11 9.38
N GLU A 320 0.31 -24.23 9.69
CA GLU A 320 0.69 -23.92 11.06
C GLU A 320 -0.36 -23.00 11.74
N PRO A 321 -0.61 -23.14 13.04
CA PRO A 321 -1.40 -22.18 13.78
C PRO A 321 -0.67 -20.85 13.87
N LEU A 322 -1.39 -19.75 14.20
CA LEU A 322 -0.78 -18.47 14.52
C LEU A 322 0.30 -18.63 15.58
N SER A 323 1.46 -18.00 15.37
CA SER A 323 2.59 -18.09 16.31
C SER A 323 2.39 -17.23 17.58
N PHE A 324 1.27 -16.51 17.68
CA PHE A 324 0.90 -15.63 18.79
C PHE A 324 -0.60 -15.62 19.03
N ALA A 325 -1.00 -15.36 20.27
CA ALA A 325 -2.40 -15.12 20.65
C ALA A 325 -2.69 -13.61 20.74
N GLN A 326 -3.97 -13.22 20.84
CA GLN A 326 -4.36 -11.82 21.04
C GLN A 326 -3.67 -11.19 22.26
N ALA A 327 -3.51 -11.94 23.32
CA ALA A 327 -2.86 -11.45 24.54
C ALA A 327 -1.36 -11.16 24.38
N ASP A 328 -0.71 -11.64 23.35
CA ASP A 328 0.70 -11.45 23.06
C ASP A 328 0.96 -10.19 22.22
N VAL A 329 -0.07 -9.70 21.53
CA VAL A 329 0.03 -8.51 20.70
C VAL A 329 0.29 -7.28 21.56
N ARG A 330 1.42 -6.62 21.31
CA ARG A 330 1.82 -5.37 21.97
C ARG A 330 2.13 -4.33 20.92
N MET A 331 1.59 -3.13 21.11
CA MET A 331 1.91 -1.99 20.28
C MET A 331 2.95 -1.13 21.01
N ASN A 332 4.17 -1.10 20.50
CA ASN A 332 5.29 -0.36 21.09
C ASN A 332 5.74 0.75 20.15
N GLY A 333 5.84 1.97 20.66
CA GLY A 333 6.29 3.12 19.86
C GLY A 333 5.30 3.57 18.81
N HIS A 334 5.82 4.20 17.76
CA HIS A 334 5.05 4.79 16.67
C HIS A 334 5.81 4.67 15.34
N ALA A 335 5.12 4.32 14.26
CA ALA A 335 5.70 4.24 12.93
C ALA A 335 4.91 5.12 11.95
N ILE A 336 5.62 5.77 11.03
CA ILE A 336 5.07 6.57 9.94
C ILE A 336 5.64 6.02 8.63
N GLU A 337 4.79 5.79 7.62
CA GLU A 337 5.18 5.38 6.29
C GLU A 337 4.84 6.47 5.28
N CYS A 338 5.72 6.66 4.30
CA CYS A 338 5.51 7.48 3.12
C CYS A 338 5.66 6.62 1.87
N ARG A 339 4.67 6.60 1.01
CA ARG A 339 4.74 5.88 -0.28
C ARG A 339 5.50 6.70 -1.29
N VAL A 340 6.75 6.35 -1.55
CA VAL A 340 7.59 7.06 -2.50
C VAL A 340 7.24 6.64 -3.93
N TYR A 341 6.67 7.57 -4.69
CA TYR A 341 6.27 7.38 -6.08
C TYR A 341 7.16 8.15 -7.05
N ALA A 342 7.33 7.62 -8.26
CA ALA A 342 7.88 8.36 -9.41
C ALA A 342 6.81 9.28 -10.00
N GLU A 343 6.52 10.38 -9.31
CA GLU A 343 5.52 11.39 -9.66
C GLU A 343 6.05 12.80 -9.42
N ASP A 344 5.55 13.78 -10.17
CA ASP A 344 5.90 15.18 -10.03
C ASP A 344 4.84 15.96 -9.21
N PRO A 345 5.07 16.24 -7.90
CA PRO A 345 4.13 16.95 -7.05
C PRO A 345 3.80 18.38 -7.53
N GLU A 346 4.73 19.04 -8.24
CA GLU A 346 4.53 20.39 -8.76
C GLU A 346 3.62 20.41 -9.99
N ASN A 347 3.55 19.29 -10.72
CA ASN A 347 2.69 19.11 -11.88
C ASN A 347 1.52 18.14 -11.57
N ASN A 348 0.78 18.40 -10.49
CA ASN A 348 -0.41 17.65 -10.11
C ASN A 348 -0.17 16.14 -10.01
N PHE A 349 1.03 15.74 -9.58
CA PHE A 349 1.47 14.36 -9.43
C PHE A 349 1.36 13.54 -10.73
N LEU A 350 1.74 14.14 -11.86
CA LEU A 350 1.89 13.38 -13.10
C LEU A 350 2.99 12.33 -12.95
N PRO A 351 2.79 11.11 -13.48
CA PRO A 351 3.83 10.09 -13.49
C PRO A 351 5.13 10.60 -14.13
N SER A 352 6.26 10.25 -13.56
CA SER A 352 7.60 10.60 -14.03
C SER A 352 8.40 9.33 -14.29
N PRO A 353 8.06 8.55 -15.33
CA PRO A 353 8.80 7.35 -15.69
C PRO A 353 10.20 7.71 -16.17
N GLY A 354 11.13 6.77 -16.10
CA GLY A 354 12.49 6.96 -16.60
C GLY A 354 13.53 6.21 -15.80
N ARG A 355 14.80 6.48 -16.12
CA ARG A 355 15.92 5.79 -15.50
C ARG A 355 16.39 6.48 -14.23
N ILE A 356 16.53 5.72 -13.16
CA ILE A 356 17.12 6.18 -11.90
C ILE A 356 18.65 6.30 -12.10
N THR A 357 19.15 7.53 -12.09
CA THR A 357 20.59 7.82 -12.29
C THR A 357 21.37 7.93 -10.99
N ARG A 358 20.66 8.12 -9.87
CA ARG A 358 21.20 8.17 -8.51
C ARG A 358 20.17 7.63 -7.54
N LEU A 359 20.62 6.77 -6.64
CA LEU A 359 19.79 6.27 -5.53
C LEU A 359 20.63 6.24 -4.26
N ARG A 360 20.25 7.05 -3.27
CA ARG A 360 20.80 7.00 -1.93
C ARG A 360 19.67 6.80 -0.93
N VAL A 361 19.54 5.58 -0.45
CA VAL A 361 18.54 5.20 0.54
C VAL A 361 19.07 5.56 1.93
N PRO A 362 18.30 6.31 2.75
CA PRO A 362 18.70 6.68 4.10
C PRO A 362 18.78 5.45 5.00
N GLN A 363 19.65 5.53 5.99
CA GLN A 363 19.90 4.48 6.96
C GLN A 363 19.85 5.02 8.39
N GLY A 364 20.13 4.17 9.36
CA GLY A 364 20.20 4.51 10.77
C GLY A 364 19.01 4.01 11.59
N PRO A 365 19.04 4.24 12.91
CA PRO A 365 18.06 3.68 13.83
C PRO A 365 16.62 4.07 13.47
N GLY A 366 15.73 3.06 13.45
CA GLY A 366 14.30 3.25 13.21
C GLY A 366 13.95 3.65 11.76
N VAL A 367 14.82 3.39 10.77
CA VAL A 367 14.53 3.63 9.36
C VAL A 367 14.40 2.29 8.62
N ARG A 368 13.31 2.14 7.84
CA ARG A 368 13.06 0.99 6.98
C ARG A 368 12.69 1.47 5.58
N ASP A 369 13.33 0.88 4.57
CA ASP A 369 13.00 1.08 3.17
C ASP A 369 12.66 -0.26 2.50
N ASP A 370 11.39 -0.45 2.18
CA ASP A 370 10.95 -1.56 1.37
C ASP A 370 10.92 -1.12 -0.11
N GLY A 371 12.10 -1.02 -0.72
CA GLY A 371 12.28 -0.57 -2.09
C GLY A 371 12.29 -1.69 -3.11
N GLY A 372 11.82 -1.38 -4.33
CA GLY A 372 11.79 -2.29 -5.48
C GLY A 372 12.72 -1.89 -6.63
N VAL A 373 13.63 -0.93 -6.41
CA VAL A 373 14.49 -0.35 -7.44
C VAL A 373 15.97 -0.33 -7.01
N TYR A 374 16.85 -0.06 -7.95
CA TYR A 374 18.29 0.16 -7.72
C TYR A 374 18.82 1.24 -8.68
N GLU A 375 20.00 1.78 -8.41
CA GLU A 375 20.63 2.77 -9.29
C GLU A 375 20.91 2.17 -10.65
N GLY A 376 20.35 2.77 -11.70
CA GLY A 376 20.39 2.28 -13.07
C GLY A 376 19.12 1.57 -13.54
N SER A 377 18.18 1.22 -12.64
CA SER A 377 16.88 0.64 -13.03
C SER A 377 15.97 1.67 -13.70
N GLU A 378 14.99 1.18 -14.44
CA GLU A 378 13.98 1.98 -15.13
C GLU A 378 12.63 1.86 -14.44
N VAL A 379 11.97 2.99 -14.19
CA VAL A 379 10.56 3.04 -13.76
C VAL A 379 9.69 3.08 -15.00
N SER A 380 8.94 2.03 -15.22
CA SER A 380 8.09 1.81 -16.40
C SER A 380 6.77 2.59 -16.31
N ILE A 381 6.18 2.89 -17.49
CA ILE A 381 4.83 3.47 -17.61
C ILE A 381 3.71 2.42 -17.49
N PHE A 382 4.04 1.14 -17.49
CA PHE A 382 3.05 0.05 -17.57
C PHE A 382 2.45 -0.33 -16.22
N TYR A 383 3.08 0.07 -15.11
CA TYR A 383 2.71 -0.34 -13.76
C TYR A 383 2.63 0.84 -12.80
N ASP A 384 2.17 0.57 -11.59
CA ASP A 384 2.19 1.54 -10.51
C ASP A 384 3.61 2.11 -10.32
N PRO A 385 3.78 3.46 -10.28
CA PRO A 385 5.08 4.10 -10.21
C PRO A 385 5.71 4.08 -8.80
N MET A 386 5.25 3.20 -7.90
CA MET A 386 5.80 3.08 -6.54
C MET A 386 7.24 2.58 -6.59
N ILE A 387 8.12 3.37 -5.97
CA ILE A 387 9.56 3.08 -5.83
C ILE A 387 9.80 2.32 -4.54
N SER A 388 9.20 2.81 -3.45
CA SER A 388 9.47 2.28 -2.12
C SER A 388 8.33 2.64 -1.15
N LYS A 389 8.17 1.80 -0.13
CA LYS A 389 7.48 2.10 1.12
C LYS A 389 8.54 2.50 2.12
N PHE A 390 8.59 3.78 2.43
CA PHE A 390 9.61 4.35 3.28
C PHE A 390 9.04 4.65 4.66
N ALA A 391 9.52 3.96 5.69
CA ALA A 391 8.99 4.05 7.03
C ALA A 391 10.04 4.50 8.05
N ALA A 392 9.58 5.25 9.04
CA ALA A 392 10.36 5.62 10.22
C ALA A 392 9.61 5.24 11.49
N TYR A 393 10.35 4.67 12.45
CA TYR A 393 9.86 4.23 13.74
C TYR A 393 10.52 5.00 14.87
N GLY A 394 9.77 5.38 15.89
CA GLY A 394 10.24 6.03 17.12
C GLY A 394 9.56 5.44 18.36
N LYS A 395 10.08 5.75 19.55
CA LYS A 395 9.45 5.38 20.83
C LYS A 395 8.06 6.01 21.01
N ASP A 396 7.85 7.15 20.35
CA ASP A 396 6.62 7.91 20.31
C ASP A 396 6.49 8.60 18.94
N ARG A 397 5.37 9.30 18.69
CA ARG A 397 5.06 9.97 17.44
C ARG A 397 6.07 11.09 17.11
N ASP A 398 6.50 11.86 18.11
CA ASP A 398 7.43 12.96 17.90
C ASP A 398 8.80 12.46 17.46
N GLU A 399 9.28 11.38 18.05
CA GLU A 399 10.52 10.75 17.61
C GLU A 399 10.39 10.13 16.22
N ALA A 400 9.26 9.51 15.88
CA ALA A 400 8.99 8.98 14.54
C ALA A 400 8.98 10.11 13.50
N ILE A 401 8.33 11.25 13.77
CA ILE A 401 8.35 12.46 12.92
C ILE A 401 9.78 12.97 12.75
N GLY A 402 10.53 13.12 13.83
CA GLY A 402 11.92 13.60 13.79
C GLY A 402 12.82 12.69 12.94
N ARG A 403 12.68 11.36 13.11
CA ARG A 403 13.41 10.36 12.30
C ARG A 403 12.99 10.40 10.83
N MET A 404 11.69 10.52 10.55
CA MET A 404 11.17 10.63 9.19
C MET A 404 11.74 11.89 8.50
N LEU A 405 11.72 13.05 9.16
CA LEU A 405 12.25 14.29 8.60
C LEU A 405 13.75 14.21 8.29
N ARG A 406 14.55 13.65 9.23
CA ARG A 406 15.98 13.41 9.01
C ARG A 406 16.19 12.49 7.82
N ALA A 407 15.49 11.37 7.78
CA ALA A 407 15.66 10.36 6.75
C ALA A 407 15.20 10.86 5.38
N LEU A 408 14.07 11.59 5.29
CA LEU A 408 13.65 12.24 4.05
C LEU A 408 14.66 13.28 3.53
N ALA A 409 15.41 13.96 4.40
CA ALA A 409 16.47 14.88 3.99
C ALA A 409 17.68 14.15 3.36
N GLU A 410 17.95 12.93 3.80
CA GLU A 410 19.04 12.07 3.30
C GLU A 410 18.65 11.27 2.05
N TYR A 411 17.33 11.11 1.77
CA TYR A 411 16.85 10.30 0.65
C TYR A 411 17.04 11.06 -0.67
N GLU A 412 17.87 10.51 -1.55
CA GLU A 412 18.14 11.08 -2.87
C GLU A 412 17.76 10.09 -3.98
N ILE A 413 16.92 10.55 -4.91
CA ILE A 413 16.60 9.82 -6.13
C ILE A 413 16.78 10.80 -7.29
N GLY A 414 17.68 10.49 -8.21
CA GLY A 414 17.98 11.30 -9.39
C GLY A 414 17.55 10.63 -10.68
N GLY A 415 17.35 11.42 -11.72
CA GLY A 415 16.94 10.98 -13.05
C GLY A 415 15.43 11.05 -13.31
N ILE A 416 14.62 11.04 -12.26
CA ILE A 416 13.15 11.14 -12.29
C ILE A 416 12.65 12.11 -11.23
N LYS A 417 11.40 12.56 -11.34
CA LYS A 417 10.70 13.27 -10.27
C LYS A 417 10.08 12.28 -9.29
N THR A 418 10.02 12.67 -8.01
CA THR A 418 9.44 11.82 -6.96
C THR A 418 8.60 12.61 -5.98
N THR A 419 7.80 11.92 -5.18
CA THR A 419 6.99 12.49 -4.09
C THR A 419 7.80 12.91 -2.87
N LEU A 420 9.12 12.70 -2.80
CA LEU A 420 9.97 13.07 -1.65
C LEU A 420 9.86 14.55 -1.23
N PRO A 421 9.86 15.55 -2.15
CA PRO A 421 9.67 16.95 -1.78
C PRO A 421 8.32 17.19 -1.07
N PHE A 422 7.25 16.61 -1.57
CA PHE A 422 5.92 16.68 -0.97
C PHE A 422 5.92 16.17 0.48
N PHE A 423 6.53 15.02 0.75
CA PHE A 423 6.61 14.47 2.12
C PHE A 423 7.41 15.38 3.06
N ARG A 424 8.51 15.97 2.58
CA ARG A 424 9.30 16.92 3.38
C ARG A 424 8.50 18.14 3.83
N GLU A 425 7.52 18.58 3.06
CA GLU A 425 6.63 19.68 3.41
C GLU A 425 5.50 19.22 4.32
N VAL A 426 4.80 18.14 3.95
CA VAL A 426 3.61 17.64 4.69
C VAL A 426 3.97 17.20 6.11
N ILE A 427 5.09 16.50 6.31
CA ILE A 427 5.50 16.03 7.66
C ILE A 427 5.85 17.21 8.59
N ARG A 428 6.17 18.40 8.03
CA ARG A 428 6.40 19.63 8.80
C ARG A 428 5.15 20.47 9.03
N ASP A 429 4.05 20.15 8.39
CA ASP A 429 2.81 20.91 8.53
C ASP A 429 2.28 20.82 9.97
N GLU A 430 1.83 21.96 10.52
CA GLU A 430 1.35 22.05 11.90
C GLU A 430 0.15 21.14 12.18
N ASP A 431 -0.74 20.94 11.20
CA ASP A 431 -1.88 20.03 11.34
C ASP A 431 -1.43 18.57 11.36
N PHE A 432 -0.39 18.23 10.56
CA PHE A 432 0.20 16.89 10.63
C PHE A 432 0.84 16.64 12.00
N ILE A 433 1.71 17.55 12.44
CA ILE A 433 2.41 17.43 13.74
C ILE A 433 1.40 17.30 14.88
N ALA A 434 0.34 18.10 14.86
CA ALA A 434 -0.71 18.07 15.89
C ALA A 434 -1.70 16.89 15.75
N GLY A 435 -1.55 16.02 14.75
CA GLY A 435 -2.47 14.91 14.51
C GLY A 435 -3.87 15.32 14.03
N ARG A 436 -4.05 16.56 13.54
CA ARG A 436 -5.31 17.07 12.99
C ARG A 436 -5.48 16.65 11.52
N ILE A 437 -5.57 15.36 11.30
CA ILE A 437 -5.65 14.73 9.98
C ILE A 437 -7.03 14.12 9.76
N ASP A 438 -7.53 14.23 8.54
CA ASP A 438 -8.75 13.58 8.04
C ASP A 438 -8.62 13.39 6.52
N THR A 439 -9.59 12.75 5.88
CA THR A 439 -9.52 12.47 4.42
C THR A 439 -9.49 13.73 3.54
N GLY A 440 -9.79 14.90 4.08
CA GLY A 440 -9.67 16.21 3.43
C GLY A 440 -8.35 16.95 3.71
N PHE A 441 -7.39 16.32 4.37
CA PHE A 441 -6.13 16.95 4.77
C PHE A 441 -5.35 17.56 3.58
N ILE A 442 -5.07 16.76 2.54
CA ILE A 442 -4.27 17.22 1.39
C ILE A 442 -4.89 18.40 0.65
N PRO A 443 -6.19 18.42 0.29
CA PRO A 443 -6.81 19.59 -0.30
C PRO A 443 -6.68 20.86 0.56
N ARG A 444 -6.86 20.76 1.88
CA ARG A 444 -6.68 21.90 2.78
C ARG A 444 -5.23 22.36 2.85
N TRP A 445 -4.29 21.44 2.95
CA TRP A 445 -2.86 21.73 2.92
C TRP A 445 -2.46 22.44 1.63
N GLN A 446 -2.90 21.92 0.47
CA GLN A 446 -2.63 22.56 -0.84
C GLN A 446 -3.18 23.99 -0.93
N GLY A 447 -4.37 24.24 -0.36
CA GLY A 447 -4.97 25.58 -0.31
C GLY A 447 -4.21 26.58 0.58
N ARG A 448 -3.44 26.10 1.56
CA ARG A 448 -2.60 26.91 2.45
C ARG A 448 -1.16 27.04 1.96
N ARG A 449 -0.73 26.18 1.05
CA ARG A 449 0.65 26.12 0.57
C ARG A 449 1.01 27.43 -0.13
N VAL A 450 1.90 28.19 0.48
CA VAL A 450 2.52 29.35 -0.17
C VAL A 450 3.58 28.79 -1.12
N ARG A 451 3.32 28.88 -2.41
CA ARG A 451 4.38 28.63 -3.40
C ARG A 451 5.39 29.77 -3.29
N THR A 452 6.50 29.53 -2.64
CA THR A 452 7.67 30.39 -2.78
C THR A 452 8.17 30.19 -4.20
N GLU A 453 7.77 31.08 -5.12
CA GLU A 453 8.56 31.28 -6.32
C GLU A 453 9.94 31.67 -5.79
N GLY A 454 10.96 30.86 -6.05
CA GLY A 454 12.30 31.10 -5.56
C GLY A 454 12.71 32.54 -5.96
N GLU A 455 13.22 33.30 -4.99
CA GLU A 455 13.66 34.68 -5.27
C GLU A 455 14.57 34.65 -6.50
N PRO A 456 14.41 35.59 -7.46
CA PRO A 456 15.18 35.60 -8.71
C PRO A 456 16.68 35.43 -8.48
N GLU A 457 17.19 36.01 -7.41
CA GLU A 457 18.60 35.95 -7.00
C GLU A 457 19.08 34.52 -6.68
N PHE A 458 18.24 33.68 -6.05
CA PHE A 458 18.60 32.31 -5.81
C PHE A 458 18.50 31.43 -7.05
N ARG A 459 17.67 31.82 -8.03
CA ARG A 459 17.57 31.11 -9.31
C ARG A 459 18.87 31.20 -10.09
N ASP A 460 19.46 32.39 -10.15
CA ASP A 460 20.73 32.62 -10.86
C ASP A 460 21.88 31.88 -10.16
N LEU A 461 21.93 31.92 -8.82
CA LEU A 461 22.89 31.16 -8.03
C LEU A 461 22.76 29.66 -8.25
N ALA A 462 21.55 29.14 -8.32
CA ALA A 462 21.29 27.72 -8.59
C ALA A 462 21.74 27.30 -10.00
N VAL A 463 21.51 28.16 -11.01
CA VAL A 463 21.98 27.95 -12.39
C VAL A 463 23.51 27.95 -12.45
N ILE A 464 24.17 28.91 -11.79
CA ILE A 464 25.64 28.98 -11.71
C ILE A 464 26.21 27.76 -11.01
N ALA A 465 25.63 27.35 -9.86
CA ALA A 465 26.05 26.15 -9.13
C ALA A 465 25.88 24.89 -9.96
N ALA A 466 24.77 24.76 -10.69
CA ALA A 466 24.52 23.62 -11.58
C ALA A 466 25.50 23.56 -12.75
N ALA A 467 25.83 24.74 -13.35
CA ALA A 467 26.81 24.85 -14.42
C ALA A 467 28.24 24.47 -13.95
N LEU A 468 28.62 24.92 -12.76
CA LEU A 468 29.92 24.56 -12.14
C LEU A 468 29.97 23.06 -11.80
N ALA A 469 28.91 22.49 -11.26
CA ALA A 469 28.84 21.07 -10.96
C ALA A 469 28.89 20.21 -12.24
N ALA A 470 28.24 20.64 -13.33
CA ALA A 470 28.28 20.00 -14.63
C ALA A 470 29.68 20.05 -15.27
N SER A 471 30.39 21.23 -15.14
CA SER A 471 31.76 21.39 -15.60
C SER A 471 32.72 20.48 -14.84
N ALA A 472 32.63 20.44 -13.52
CA ALA A 472 33.45 19.57 -12.67
C ALA A 472 33.22 18.06 -12.92
N ARG A 473 31.99 17.67 -13.30
CA ARG A 473 31.70 16.31 -13.75
C ARG A 473 32.39 15.99 -15.07
N ARG A 474 32.29 16.89 -16.07
CA ARG A 474 32.95 16.69 -17.37
C ARG A 474 34.48 16.59 -17.24
N GLU A 475 35.09 17.35 -16.35
CA GLU A 475 36.52 17.26 -16.05
C GLU A 475 36.92 15.93 -15.39
N ARG A 476 36.09 15.38 -14.50
CA ARG A 476 36.31 14.04 -13.91
C ARG A 476 36.16 12.91 -14.93
N ASP A 477 35.15 13.02 -15.80
CA ASP A 477 34.89 12.02 -16.85
C ASP A 477 35.95 12.12 -17.98
N ALA A 478 36.53 13.30 -18.21
CA ALA A 478 37.60 13.54 -19.17
C ALA A 478 39.02 13.22 -18.62
N SER A 479 39.17 13.02 -17.32
CA SER A 479 40.43 12.60 -16.75
C SER A 479 40.75 11.17 -17.22
N PRO A 480 41.87 10.94 -17.90
CA PRO A 480 42.25 9.59 -18.33
C PRO A 480 42.31 8.71 -17.09
N VAL A 481 41.62 7.58 -17.15
CA VAL A 481 41.69 6.54 -16.12
C VAL A 481 43.18 6.18 -15.98
N ARG A 482 43.86 6.70 -14.98
CA ARG A 482 45.19 6.26 -14.59
C ARG A 482 45.03 4.78 -14.29
N SER A 483 45.60 3.94 -15.12
CA SER A 483 45.73 2.52 -14.82
C SER A 483 46.28 2.41 -13.40
N PRO A 484 45.59 1.76 -12.47
CA PRO A 484 46.10 1.64 -11.12
C PRO A 484 47.48 1.04 -11.18
N GLU A 485 48.50 1.76 -10.69
CA GLU A 485 49.85 1.14 -10.53
C GLU A 485 49.60 -0.19 -9.79
N PRO A 486 50.21 -1.29 -10.28
CA PRO A 486 49.98 -2.59 -9.67
C PRO A 486 50.40 -2.49 -8.19
N SER A 487 49.40 -2.60 -7.29
CA SER A 487 49.60 -2.57 -5.86
C SER A 487 50.75 -3.50 -5.50
N ARG A 488 51.81 -2.97 -4.82
CA ARG A 488 52.95 -3.79 -4.35
C ARG A 488 52.51 -5.01 -3.53
N TRP A 489 51.39 -4.89 -2.80
CA TRP A 489 50.76 -6.00 -2.10
C TRP A 489 50.14 -7.04 -3.02
N ALA A 490 49.51 -6.64 -4.12
CA ALA A 490 48.96 -7.57 -5.13
C ALA A 490 50.07 -8.26 -5.93
N ALA A 491 51.22 -7.59 -6.14
CA ALA A 491 52.42 -8.19 -6.76
C ALA A 491 53.07 -9.18 -5.81
N ALA A 492 53.24 -8.84 -4.54
CA ALA A 492 53.79 -9.73 -3.52
C ALA A 492 52.93 -10.98 -3.30
N GLY A 493 51.58 -10.82 -3.27
CA GLY A 493 50.62 -11.93 -3.14
C GLY A 493 50.63 -12.88 -4.35
N ARG A 494 50.91 -12.38 -5.56
CA ARG A 494 51.07 -13.22 -6.75
C ARG A 494 52.40 -14.00 -6.73
N LEU A 495 53.49 -13.37 -6.31
CA LEU A 495 54.78 -14.04 -6.12
C LEU A 495 54.74 -15.12 -5.05
N ALA A 496 54.02 -14.87 -3.94
CA ALA A 496 53.85 -15.88 -2.88
C ALA A 496 53.02 -17.10 -3.33
N ARG A 497 52.11 -16.93 -4.30
CA ARG A 497 51.33 -18.05 -4.91
C ARG A 497 52.08 -18.85 -5.96
N LEU A 498 53.09 -18.27 -6.60
CA LEU A 498 53.89 -18.94 -7.61
C LEU A 498 55.09 -19.70 -7.01
N GLY A 499 55.36 -19.55 -5.72
CA GLY A 499 56.41 -20.22 -4.97
C GLY A 499 55.96 -21.42 -4.12
N ARG A 500 54.78 -21.98 -4.44
CA ARG A 500 54.29 -23.23 -3.82
C ARG A 500 54.11 -24.32 -4.88
#